data_dca205e5541cb5a8af11a37e751e5166
#
_entry.id   dca205e5541cb5a8af11a37e751e5166
#
_cell.length_a   1.000
_cell.length_b   1.000
_cell.length_c   1.000
_cell.angle_alpha   90.00
_cell.angle_beta   90.00
_cell.angle_gamma   90.00
#
_symmetry.space_group_name_H-M   'P 1'
#
loop_
_entity.id
_entity.type
_entity.pdbx_description
1 polymer ?
#
loop_
_entity_poly.entity_id
_entity_poly.type
_entity_poly.pdbx_seq_one_letter_code
_entity_poly.pdbx_strand_id
1 'polypeptide(L)'
;KGDTEASAEVGDTLDMLNLSQMNAFTVVPEDDTYTGMVQKVNDYVAYGEPDPEMVALLLRERGETVEGDDVDDDFAAEQGFDGVDDIAEAVVKGETTLRDAGVDPTVRLHPPRKGHDGIKQSYKQGGVLGNHGDDINDLLRRMR
;
A
#
# COMPACT_ATOMS: atom_id res chain seq x y z
N LYS A 1 -9.84 -5.87 2.65
CA LYS A 1 -10.64 -7.07 2.47
C LYS A 1 -10.85 -7.33 0.98
N GLY A 2 -11.28 -8.55 0.62
CA GLY A 2 -11.57 -8.89 -0.76
C GLY A 2 -12.76 -8.11 -1.32
N ASP A 3 -12.87 -8.08 -2.65
CA ASP A 3 -13.87 -7.31 -3.37
C ASP A 3 -15.07 -8.15 -3.85
N THR A 4 -15.18 -9.40 -3.41
CA THR A 4 -16.20 -10.33 -3.88
C THR A 4 -17.64 -9.86 -3.65
N GLU A 5 -17.87 -9.03 -2.65
CA GLU A 5 -19.17 -8.43 -2.32
C GLU A 5 -19.27 -6.96 -2.72
N ALA A 6 -18.24 -6.43 -3.36
CA ALA A 6 -18.22 -5.03 -3.78
C ALA A 6 -19.04 -4.83 -5.05
N SER A 7 -19.62 -3.62 -5.21
CA SER A 7 -20.24 -3.24 -6.48
C SER A 7 -19.18 -3.15 -7.58
N ALA A 8 -19.63 -3.20 -8.86
CA ALA A 8 -18.71 -3.05 -9.98
C ALA A 8 -17.91 -1.73 -9.91
N GLU A 9 -18.55 -0.64 -9.47
CA GLU A 9 -17.91 0.66 -9.33
C GLU A 9 -16.78 0.63 -8.28
N VAL A 10 -17.01 -0.01 -7.14
CA VAL A 10 -16.00 -0.17 -6.08
C VAL A 10 -14.88 -1.06 -6.58
N GLY A 11 -15.20 -2.18 -7.25
CA GLY A 11 -14.19 -3.07 -7.84
C GLY A 11 -13.30 -2.37 -8.85
N ASP A 12 -13.90 -1.56 -9.74
CA ASP A 12 -13.13 -0.77 -10.72
C ASP A 12 -12.20 0.23 -10.03
N THR A 13 -12.68 0.88 -8.96
CA THR A 13 -11.85 1.83 -8.21
C THR A 13 -10.68 1.13 -7.52
N LEU A 14 -10.91 -0.06 -6.94
CA LEU A 14 -9.84 -0.87 -6.34
C LEU A 14 -8.80 -1.26 -7.39
N ASP A 15 -9.23 -1.64 -8.60
CA ASP A 15 -8.31 -1.94 -9.70
C ASP A 15 -7.47 -0.72 -10.08
N MET A 16 -8.08 0.46 -10.14
CA MET A 16 -7.37 1.70 -10.44
C MET A 16 -6.35 2.07 -9.36
N LEU A 17 -6.62 1.69 -8.10
CA LEU A 17 -5.69 1.85 -6.99
C LEU A 17 -4.67 0.71 -6.88
N ASN A 18 -4.69 -0.26 -7.79
CA ASN A 18 -3.82 -1.45 -7.76
C ASN A 18 -4.05 -2.32 -6.52
N LEU A 19 -5.28 -2.37 -6.01
CA LEU A 19 -5.68 -3.10 -4.81
C LEU A 19 -6.74 -4.17 -5.10
N SER A 20 -6.67 -4.81 -6.25
CA SER A 20 -7.62 -5.86 -6.64
C SER A 20 -7.44 -7.17 -5.85
N GLN A 21 -6.34 -7.31 -5.12
CA GLN A 21 -6.03 -8.51 -4.34
C GLN A 21 -6.13 -8.25 -2.85
N MET A 22 -6.55 -9.27 -2.09
CA MET A 22 -6.56 -9.22 -0.64
C MET A 22 -5.11 -9.20 -0.10
N ASN A 23 -4.89 -8.53 1.02
CA ASN A 23 -3.59 -8.42 1.68
C ASN A 23 -2.51 -7.80 0.79
N ALA A 24 -2.89 -6.89 -0.08
CA ALA A 24 -1.96 -6.10 -0.88
C ALA A 24 -1.89 -4.68 -0.34
N PHE A 25 -0.75 -4.02 -0.59
CA PHE A 25 -0.63 -2.60 -0.28
C PHE A 25 -0.06 -1.85 -1.49
N THR A 26 -0.37 -0.57 -1.54
CA THR A 26 0.22 0.36 -2.50
C THR A 26 0.37 1.72 -1.82
N VAL A 27 1.18 2.57 -2.42
CA VAL A 27 1.34 3.96 -1.99
C VAL A 27 0.86 4.85 -3.13
N VAL A 28 0.00 5.81 -2.80
CA VAL A 28 -0.57 6.74 -3.79
C VAL A 28 -0.28 8.18 -3.38
N PRO A 29 -0.19 9.10 -4.37
CA PRO A 29 -0.04 10.52 -4.04
C PRO A 29 -1.25 11.07 -3.28
N GLU A 30 -1.01 12.06 -2.41
CA GLU A 30 -2.07 12.78 -1.71
C GLU A 30 -2.62 13.90 -2.59
N ASP A 31 -3.39 13.56 -3.61
CA ASP A 31 -4.11 14.56 -4.41
C ASP A 31 -5.62 14.31 -4.35
N ASP A 32 -6.40 15.26 -4.86
CA ASP A 32 -7.86 15.20 -4.78
C ASP A 32 -8.42 13.98 -5.50
N THR A 33 -7.81 13.57 -6.60
CA THR A 33 -8.25 12.39 -7.37
C THR A 33 -8.09 11.12 -6.56
N TYR A 34 -6.90 10.89 -6.00
CA TYR A 34 -6.62 9.69 -5.20
C TYR A 34 -7.38 9.70 -3.88
N THR A 35 -7.49 10.87 -3.23
CA THR A 35 -8.29 11.00 -2.00
C THR A 35 -9.75 10.62 -2.25
N GLY A 36 -10.32 11.07 -3.36
CA GLY A 36 -11.69 10.71 -3.75
C GLY A 36 -11.86 9.21 -3.99
N MET A 37 -10.87 8.58 -4.64
CA MET A 37 -10.88 7.14 -4.88
C MET A 37 -10.79 6.34 -3.58
N VAL A 38 -9.93 6.74 -2.65
CA VAL A 38 -9.80 6.09 -1.34
C VAL A 38 -11.11 6.22 -0.54
N GLN A 39 -11.72 7.40 -0.54
CA GLN A 39 -13.01 7.60 0.14
C GLN A 39 -14.12 6.71 -0.42
N LYS A 40 -14.15 6.52 -1.74
CA LYS A 40 -15.12 5.64 -2.40
C LYS A 40 -15.00 4.20 -1.93
N VAL A 41 -13.80 3.72 -1.64
CA VAL A 41 -13.54 2.34 -1.21
C VAL A 41 -13.23 2.23 0.28
N ASN A 42 -13.52 3.25 1.06
CA ASN A 42 -13.19 3.35 2.48
C ASN A 42 -13.65 2.15 3.32
N ASP A 43 -14.75 1.51 2.95
CA ASP A 43 -15.28 0.33 3.66
C ASP A 43 -14.54 -0.97 3.30
N TYR A 44 -13.61 -0.93 2.36
CA TYR A 44 -12.90 -2.11 1.84
C TYR A 44 -11.40 -2.09 2.11
N VAL A 45 -10.84 -0.95 2.49
CA VAL A 45 -9.39 -0.78 2.66
C VAL A 45 -9.05 -0.15 4.00
N ALA A 46 -7.84 -0.44 4.50
CA ALA A 46 -7.20 0.34 5.56
C ALA A 46 -6.22 1.28 4.88
N TYR A 47 -6.14 2.52 5.34
CA TYR A 47 -5.21 3.49 4.78
C TYR A 47 -4.68 4.41 5.87
N GLY A 48 -3.64 5.14 5.55
CA GLY A 48 -3.02 6.06 6.49
C GLY A 48 -1.73 6.64 5.92
N GLU A 49 -0.91 7.18 6.79
CA GLU A 49 0.36 7.83 6.46
C GLU A 49 1.51 6.95 6.92
N PRO A 50 2.09 6.11 6.03
CA PRO A 50 3.18 5.23 6.42
C PRO A 50 4.50 6.00 6.56
N ASP A 51 5.38 5.52 7.47
CA ASP A 51 6.75 6.01 7.54
C ASP A 51 7.56 5.51 6.34
N PRO A 52 8.49 6.31 5.80
CA PRO A 52 9.36 5.86 4.71
C PRO A 52 10.14 4.58 5.05
N GLU A 53 10.56 4.44 6.30
CA GLU A 53 11.28 3.25 6.78
C GLU A 53 10.41 2.00 6.70
N MET A 54 9.13 2.11 7.01
CA MET A 54 8.18 0.99 6.88
C MET A 54 7.97 0.61 5.42
N VAL A 55 7.82 1.60 4.54
CA VAL A 55 7.68 1.34 3.11
C VAL A 55 8.93 0.67 2.57
N ALA A 56 10.12 1.14 2.95
CA ALA A 56 11.39 0.52 2.52
C ALA A 56 11.49 -0.94 2.98
N LEU A 57 11.12 -1.22 4.23
CA LEU A 57 11.11 -2.58 4.76
C LEU A 57 10.21 -3.50 3.94
N LEU A 58 9.00 -3.06 3.65
CA LEU A 58 8.05 -3.86 2.86
C LEU A 58 8.52 -4.06 1.43
N LEU A 59 9.12 -3.05 0.81
CA LEU A 59 9.67 -3.19 -0.54
C LEU A 59 10.80 -4.19 -0.58
N ARG A 60 11.69 -4.20 0.43
CA ARG A 60 12.80 -5.17 0.52
C ARG A 60 12.29 -6.59 0.73
N GLU A 61 11.30 -6.78 1.59
CA GLU A 61 10.82 -8.11 1.95
C GLU A 61 9.78 -8.67 0.96
N ARG A 62 8.94 -7.81 0.39
CA ARG A 62 7.77 -8.22 -0.40
C ARG A 62 7.67 -7.56 -1.77
N GLY A 63 8.40 -6.47 -2.00
CA GLY A 63 8.30 -5.74 -3.25
C GLY A 63 8.88 -6.54 -4.41
N GLU A 64 8.33 -6.31 -5.58
CA GLU A 64 8.83 -6.85 -6.85
C GLU A 64 8.98 -5.72 -7.85
N THR A 65 9.93 -5.85 -8.76
CA THR A 65 10.02 -4.94 -9.90
C THR A 65 8.89 -5.25 -10.88
N VAL A 66 8.66 -4.35 -11.85
CA VAL A 66 7.68 -4.59 -12.91
C VAL A 66 8.00 -5.85 -13.74
N GLU A 67 9.25 -6.32 -13.70
CA GLU A 67 9.70 -7.53 -14.36
C GLU A 67 9.64 -8.78 -13.47
N GLY A 68 9.28 -8.62 -12.20
CA GLY A 68 9.12 -9.72 -11.24
C GLY A 68 10.35 -10.04 -10.42
N ASP A 69 11.40 -9.21 -10.47
CA ASP A 69 12.61 -9.39 -9.68
C ASP A 69 12.49 -8.75 -8.30
N ASP A 70 13.40 -9.08 -7.39
CA ASP A 70 13.44 -8.47 -6.06
C ASP A 70 13.80 -6.97 -6.15
N VAL A 71 13.24 -6.20 -5.24
CA VAL A 71 13.59 -4.77 -5.08
C VAL A 71 14.75 -4.69 -4.09
N ASP A 72 15.93 -4.35 -4.59
CA ASP A 72 17.15 -4.20 -3.78
C ASP A 72 17.85 -2.89 -4.10
N ASP A 73 18.97 -2.64 -3.40
CA ASP A 73 19.73 -1.40 -3.58
C ASP A 73 20.39 -1.32 -4.96
N ASP A 74 20.78 -2.45 -5.56
CA ASP A 74 21.32 -2.48 -6.91
C ASP A 74 20.24 -2.06 -7.94
N PHE A 75 19.03 -2.57 -7.79
CA PHE A 75 17.90 -2.15 -8.61
C PHE A 75 17.63 -0.65 -8.44
N ALA A 76 17.63 -0.15 -7.19
CA ALA A 76 17.42 1.26 -6.92
C ALA A 76 18.46 2.14 -7.61
N ALA A 77 19.72 1.73 -7.59
CA ALA A 77 20.81 2.44 -8.29
C ALA A 77 20.58 2.50 -9.80
N GLU A 78 20.10 1.41 -10.41
CA GLU A 78 19.77 1.38 -11.83
C GLU A 78 18.63 2.37 -12.18
N GLN A 79 17.74 2.64 -11.23
CA GLN A 79 16.64 3.58 -11.41
C GLN A 79 17.00 5.03 -11.04
N GLY A 80 18.25 5.27 -10.65
CA GLY A 80 18.74 6.61 -10.31
C GLY A 80 18.55 7.00 -8.84
N PHE A 81 18.33 6.04 -7.96
CA PHE A 81 18.20 6.26 -6.51
C PHE A 81 19.42 5.72 -5.78
N ASP A 82 19.69 6.24 -4.59
CA ASP A 82 20.82 5.80 -3.77
C ASP A 82 20.59 4.41 -3.16
N GLY A 83 19.33 4.01 -2.96
CA GLY A 83 18.96 2.72 -2.41
C GLY A 83 17.44 2.61 -2.29
N VAL A 84 16.98 1.49 -1.75
CA VAL A 84 15.53 1.26 -1.55
C VAL A 84 14.95 2.28 -0.58
N ASP A 85 15.71 2.70 0.43
CA ASP A 85 15.27 3.74 1.38
C ASP A 85 14.97 5.06 0.66
N ASP A 86 15.76 5.41 -0.34
CA ASP A 86 15.57 6.62 -1.13
C ASP A 86 14.32 6.52 -2.01
N ILE A 87 14.07 5.36 -2.61
CA ILE A 87 12.80 5.12 -3.35
C ILE A 87 11.62 5.30 -2.41
N ALA A 88 11.66 4.68 -1.23
CA ALA A 88 10.56 4.75 -0.26
C ALA A 88 10.29 6.18 0.18
N GLU A 89 11.33 6.95 0.47
CA GLU A 89 11.20 8.35 0.86
C GLU A 89 10.58 9.19 -0.24
N ALA A 90 11.05 9.03 -1.48
CA ALA A 90 10.51 9.76 -2.63
C ALA A 90 9.04 9.42 -2.88
N VAL A 91 8.66 8.15 -2.76
CA VAL A 91 7.27 7.70 -2.94
C VAL A 91 6.37 8.26 -1.84
N VAL A 92 6.79 8.21 -0.59
CA VAL A 92 6.02 8.74 0.56
C VAL A 92 5.84 10.25 0.45
N LYS A 93 6.85 10.97 -0.01
CA LYS A 93 6.78 12.43 -0.20
C LYS A 93 5.99 12.84 -1.45
N GLY A 94 5.61 11.90 -2.30
CA GLY A 94 4.88 12.19 -3.53
C GLY A 94 5.76 12.68 -4.68
N GLU A 95 7.09 12.56 -4.57
CA GLU A 95 8.03 12.98 -5.62
C GLU A 95 8.03 12.01 -6.80
N THR A 96 7.69 10.76 -6.58
CA THR A 96 7.55 9.72 -7.61
C THR A 96 6.47 8.73 -7.20
N THR A 97 6.15 7.78 -8.08
CA THR A 97 5.24 6.66 -7.78
C THR A 97 6.03 5.35 -7.82
N LEU A 98 5.47 4.30 -7.24
CA LEU A 98 6.10 2.97 -7.30
C LEU A 98 6.34 2.55 -8.76
N ARG A 99 5.32 2.73 -9.62
CA ARG A 99 5.43 2.36 -11.04
C ARG A 99 6.52 3.14 -11.76
N ASP A 100 6.61 4.44 -11.52
CA ASP A 100 7.63 5.30 -12.14
C ASP A 100 9.04 4.92 -11.67
N ALA A 101 9.15 4.40 -10.45
CA ALA A 101 10.42 3.87 -9.92
C ALA A 101 10.71 2.44 -10.40
N GLY A 102 9.87 1.85 -11.24
CA GLY A 102 10.06 0.50 -11.76
C GLY A 102 9.62 -0.61 -10.83
N VAL A 103 8.87 -0.28 -9.78
CA VAL A 103 8.35 -1.24 -8.80
C VAL A 103 6.89 -1.56 -9.14
N ASP A 104 6.51 -2.83 -9.05
CA ASP A 104 5.11 -3.22 -9.19
C ASP A 104 4.29 -2.50 -8.11
N PRO A 105 3.28 -1.70 -8.49
CA PRO A 105 2.52 -0.91 -7.54
C PRO A 105 1.65 -1.75 -6.59
N THR A 106 1.38 -3.00 -6.92
CA THR A 106 0.67 -3.93 -6.04
C THR A 106 1.69 -4.76 -5.26
N VAL A 107 1.89 -4.43 -3.99
CA VAL A 107 2.81 -5.18 -3.12
C VAL A 107 2.00 -6.19 -2.32
N ARG A 108 2.30 -7.48 -2.48
CA ARG A 108 1.59 -8.56 -1.79
C ARG A 108 2.19 -8.76 -0.41
N LEU A 109 1.33 -8.70 0.62
CA LEU A 109 1.75 -8.84 2.00
C LEU A 109 1.22 -10.14 2.60
N HIS A 110 1.80 -10.51 3.74
CA HIS A 110 1.29 -11.60 4.55
C HIS A 110 0.00 -11.14 5.26
N PRO A 111 -1.00 -12.01 5.49
CA PRO A 111 -2.13 -11.65 6.37
C PRO A 111 -1.62 -11.18 7.73
N PRO A 112 -2.33 -10.25 8.41
CA PRO A 112 -1.83 -9.70 9.67
C PRO A 112 -1.55 -10.78 10.71
N ARG A 113 -0.32 -10.81 11.21
CA ARG A 113 0.06 -11.69 12.31
C ARG A 113 -0.69 -11.25 13.56
N LYS A 114 -1.15 -12.18 14.39
CA LYS A 114 -2.04 -11.96 15.52
C LYS A 114 -3.44 -11.48 15.12
N GLY A 115 -3.79 -11.60 13.82
CA GLY A 115 -5.09 -11.24 13.30
C GLY A 115 -5.35 -9.74 13.19
N HIS A 116 -6.58 -9.39 12.92
CA HIS A 116 -7.06 -8.01 12.86
C HIS A 116 -8.37 -7.89 13.65
N ASP A 117 -8.74 -6.65 13.99
CA ASP A 117 -9.89 -6.37 14.84
C ASP A 117 -11.25 -6.51 14.14
N GLY A 118 -11.25 -6.87 12.88
CA GLY A 118 -12.46 -7.13 12.11
C GLY A 118 -12.55 -6.28 10.86
N ILE A 119 -13.22 -6.81 9.84
CA ILE A 119 -13.35 -6.19 8.53
C ILE A 119 -14.72 -5.53 8.31
N LYS A 120 -15.61 -5.59 9.29
CA LYS A 120 -16.97 -5.02 9.19
C LYS A 120 -17.09 -3.63 9.81
N GLN A 121 -16.08 -3.19 10.55
CA GLN A 121 -16.07 -1.89 11.22
C GLN A 121 -14.84 -1.10 10.84
N SER A 122 -14.96 0.23 10.91
CA SER A 122 -13.82 1.11 10.70
C SER A 122 -12.87 1.07 11.90
N TYR A 123 -11.66 1.57 11.71
CA TYR A 123 -10.67 1.68 12.79
C TYR A 123 -11.19 2.49 13.99
N LYS A 124 -11.91 3.58 13.72
CA LYS A 124 -12.51 4.42 14.77
C LYS A 124 -13.56 3.68 15.59
N GLN A 125 -14.17 2.64 15.02
CA GLN A 125 -15.18 1.82 15.68
C GLN A 125 -14.60 0.54 16.29
N GLY A 126 -13.27 0.40 16.28
CA GLY A 126 -12.59 -0.78 16.80
C GLY A 126 -12.30 -1.86 15.77
N GLY A 127 -12.61 -1.63 14.49
CA GLY A 127 -12.27 -2.54 13.40
C GLY A 127 -10.93 -2.22 12.74
N VAL A 128 -10.69 -2.75 11.53
CA VAL A 128 -9.42 -2.59 10.83
C VAL A 128 -9.52 -1.65 9.62
N LEU A 129 -10.71 -1.38 9.12
CA LEU A 129 -10.89 -0.63 7.87
C LEU A 129 -10.93 0.88 8.09
N GLY A 130 -10.61 1.64 7.04
CA GLY A 130 -10.64 3.10 7.06
C GLY A 130 -9.32 3.72 7.44
N ASN A 131 -9.37 4.95 7.94
CA ASN A 131 -8.20 5.77 8.20
C ASN A 131 -7.53 5.42 9.53
N HIS A 132 -6.31 4.94 9.46
CA HIS A 132 -5.45 4.64 10.61
C HIS A 132 -4.51 5.80 10.98
N GLY A 133 -4.38 6.81 10.12
CA GLY A 133 -3.34 7.83 10.33
C GLY A 133 -1.96 7.18 10.41
N ASP A 134 -1.15 7.60 11.39
CA ASP A 134 0.19 7.04 11.59
C ASP A 134 0.15 5.59 12.10
N ASP A 135 -0.95 5.16 12.68
CA ASP A 135 -1.10 3.80 13.21
C ASP A 135 -1.10 2.73 12.11
N ILE A 136 -1.21 3.13 10.84
CA ILE A 136 -1.10 2.20 9.70
C ILE A 136 0.23 1.44 9.74
N ASN A 137 1.29 2.02 10.29
CA ASN A 137 2.60 1.38 10.40
C ASN A 137 2.55 0.11 11.25
N ASP A 138 1.75 0.08 12.31
CA ASP A 138 1.60 -1.11 13.14
C ASP A 138 0.93 -2.25 12.38
N LEU A 139 -0.11 -1.95 11.61
CA LEU A 139 -0.77 -2.94 10.76
C LEU A 139 0.20 -3.49 9.70
N LEU A 140 0.92 -2.60 9.01
CA LEU A 140 1.88 -2.98 7.98
C LEU A 140 2.99 -3.87 8.55
N ARG A 141 3.49 -3.55 9.75
CA ARG A 141 4.52 -4.36 10.41
C ARG A 141 4.05 -5.79 10.65
N ARG A 142 2.78 -5.97 11.00
CA ARG A 142 2.20 -7.31 11.20
C ARG A 142 1.94 -8.05 9.90
N MET A 143 1.93 -7.37 8.79
CA MET A 143 1.66 -7.95 7.45
C MET A 143 2.92 -8.19 6.63
N ARG A 144 4.08 -7.85 7.12
CA ARG A 144 5.33 -8.03 6.39
C ARG A 144 5.68 -9.50 6.15
#